data_e4478effb2d7fd8a6b27ddd92102a039
#
_entry.id   e4478effb2d7fd8a6b27ddd92102a039
#
_cell.length_a   1.000
_cell.length_b   1.000
_cell.length_c   1.000
_cell.angle_alpha   90.00
_cell.angle_beta   90.00
_cell.angle_gamma   90.00
#
_symmetry.space_group_name_H-M   'P 1'
#
loop_
_entity.id
_entity.type
_entity.pdbx_description
1 polymer ?
#
loop_
_entity_poly.entity_id
_entity_poly.type
_entity_poly.pdbx_seq_one_letter_code
_entity_poly.pdbx_strand_id
1 'polypeptide(L)'
;ISGALLASASGSDAYENWTDVPGIFRADPAIVPSARAIPAMAYDEVRELAYMGANVLHEDAVTPARRMGIPIHIRSTMQPDEPGTLVSSQSPPSACPVTGIAGRKGYCSIQVEKENMNSAVGYCRRILSVLETHEIPFDHIATGLGSISFIAPAAAVSACREALLSDISAAVRPDSICVADGLAMVSIVGRDMAGRPGVSGRLLCALGRAGINVRMVVQGTREINITVGISEPEYEKAVHAVHGEFFLSLIHISEPTRPY
;
A
#
# COMPACT_ATOMS: atom_id res chain seq x y z
N ILE A 1 -1.09 -10.36 -17.61
CA ILE A 1 0.21 -9.96 -18.21
C ILE A 1 0.16 -10.13 -19.73
N SER A 2 -0.23 -11.32 -20.25
CA SER A 2 -0.21 -11.61 -21.69
C SER A 2 -1.02 -10.62 -22.55
N GLY A 3 -2.22 -10.22 -22.11
CA GLY A 3 -3.05 -9.23 -22.80
C GLY A 3 -2.37 -7.87 -22.93
N ALA A 4 -1.71 -7.38 -21.87
CA ALA A 4 -0.98 -6.12 -21.90
C ALA A 4 0.26 -6.16 -22.82
N LEU A 5 0.97 -7.30 -22.86
CA LEU A 5 2.07 -7.51 -23.80
C LEU A 5 1.57 -7.52 -25.26
N LEU A 6 0.46 -8.20 -25.51
CA LEU A 6 -0.15 -8.25 -26.84
C LEU A 6 -0.60 -6.87 -27.29
N ALA A 7 -1.30 -6.12 -26.44
CA ALA A 7 -1.72 -4.75 -26.71
C ALA A 7 -0.53 -3.83 -27.02
N SER A 8 0.55 -3.97 -26.24
CA SER A 8 1.80 -3.23 -26.45
C SER A 8 2.45 -3.59 -27.80
N ALA A 9 2.52 -4.89 -28.14
CA ALA A 9 3.14 -5.35 -29.38
C ALA A 9 2.35 -4.99 -30.65
N SER A 10 1.01 -4.94 -30.54
CA SER A 10 0.13 -4.58 -31.65
C SER A 10 -0.07 -3.06 -31.83
N GLY A 11 0.41 -2.24 -30.88
CA GLY A 11 0.17 -0.80 -30.90
C GLY A 11 -1.32 -0.44 -30.77
N SER A 12 -2.06 -1.17 -29.93
CA SER A 12 -3.49 -0.98 -29.73
C SER A 12 -3.80 0.39 -29.10
N ASP A 13 -4.94 0.98 -29.44
CA ASP A 13 -5.42 2.25 -28.88
C ASP A 13 -5.88 2.12 -27.41
N ALA A 14 -6.32 0.92 -27.02
CA ALA A 14 -6.75 0.60 -25.66
C ALA A 14 -6.55 -0.90 -25.36
N TYR A 15 -6.42 -1.22 -24.06
CA TYR A 15 -6.42 -2.58 -23.56
C TYR A 15 -7.61 -2.77 -22.60
N GLU A 16 -8.60 -3.54 -23.00
CA GLU A 16 -9.71 -3.91 -22.12
C GLU A 16 -9.36 -5.19 -21.35
N ASN A 17 -9.43 -5.12 -20.03
CA ASN A 17 -9.27 -6.24 -19.14
C ASN A 17 -10.62 -6.62 -18.52
N TRP A 18 -11.23 -7.66 -19.07
CA TRP A 18 -12.51 -8.18 -18.59
C TRP A 18 -12.28 -9.18 -17.46
N THR A 19 -12.90 -8.92 -16.28
CA THR A 19 -12.74 -9.71 -15.06
C THR A 19 -14.12 -9.90 -14.40
N ASP A 20 -14.15 -10.52 -13.22
CA ASP A 20 -15.36 -10.80 -12.44
C ASP A 20 -15.85 -9.63 -11.56
N VAL A 21 -15.03 -8.57 -11.44
CA VAL A 21 -15.37 -7.37 -10.66
C VAL A 21 -15.56 -6.14 -11.55
N PRO A 22 -16.44 -5.17 -11.16
CA PRO A 22 -16.76 -4.01 -11.98
C PRO A 22 -15.68 -2.91 -11.97
N GLY A 23 -14.45 -3.23 -11.59
CA GLY A 23 -13.33 -2.28 -11.53
C GLY A 23 -12.52 -2.38 -10.25
N ILE A 24 -11.66 -1.40 -10.02
CA ILE A 24 -10.90 -1.26 -8.78
C ILE A 24 -11.73 -0.45 -7.79
N PHE A 25 -11.91 -0.96 -6.58
CA PHE A 25 -12.69 -0.30 -5.53
C PHE A 25 -11.81 0.62 -4.66
N ARG A 26 -12.43 1.63 -4.06
CA ARG A 26 -11.78 2.56 -3.12
C ARG A 26 -11.29 1.89 -1.84
N ALA A 27 -11.84 0.76 -1.49
CA ALA A 27 -11.42 -0.15 -0.42
C ALA A 27 -11.89 -1.55 -0.77
N ASP A 28 -11.38 -2.58 -0.09
CA ASP A 28 -11.83 -3.96 -0.27
C ASP A 28 -13.34 -4.07 0.03
N PRO A 29 -14.19 -4.44 -0.93
CA PRO A 29 -15.64 -4.56 -0.74
C PRO A 29 -16.02 -5.69 0.25
N ALA A 30 -15.13 -6.66 0.49
CA ALA A 30 -15.36 -7.67 1.53
C ALA A 30 -15.27 -7.07 2.94
N ILE A 31 -14.50 -6.00 3.12
CA ILE A 31 -14.38 -5.27 4.39
C ILE A 31 -15.37 -4.10 4.42
N VAL A 32 -15.45 -3.33 3.34
CA VAL A 32 -16.33 -2.16 3.22
C VAL A 32 -17.34 -2.38 2.09
N PRO A 33 -18.50 -3.00 2.35
CA PRO A 33 -19.49 -3.30 1.30
C PRO A 33 -20.03 -2.07 0.56
N SER A 34 -19.94 -0.90 1.17
CA SER A 34 -20.35 0.39 0.57
C SER A 34 -19.26 1.05 -0.28
N ALA A 35 -18.08 0.44 -0.40
CA ALA A 35 -17.00 0.98 -1.21
C ALA A 35 -17.42 1.06 -2.68
N ARG A 36 -17.13 2.19 -3.32
CA ARG A 36 -17.47 2.43 -4.73
C ARG A 36 -16.26 2.12 -5.61
N ALA A 37 -16.52 1.71 -6.86
CA ALA A 37 -15.50 1.60 -7.87
C ALA A 37 -14.87 2.97 -8.18
N ILE A 38 -13.58 2.96 -8.47
CA ILE A 38 -12.80 4.14 -8.87
C ILE A 38 -13.01 4.32 -10.38
N PRO A 39 -13.60 5.43 -10.84
CA PRO A 39 -13.89 5.59 -12.27
C PRO A 39 -12.63 5.76 -13.12
N ALA A 40 -11.63 6.46 -12.61
CA ALA A 40 -10.37 6.68 -13.31
C ALA A 40 -9.21 6.81 -12.33
N MET A 41 -8.03 6.33 -12.71
CA MET A 41 -6.81 6.42 -11.92
C MET A 41 -5.55 6.36 -12.78
N ALA A 42 -4.42 6.79 -12.22
CA ALA A 42 -3.14 6.73 -12.89
C ALA A 42 -2.48 5.35 -12.76
N TYR A 43 -1.59 5.01 -13.71
CA TYR A 43 -0.83 3.74 -13.66
C TYR A 43 -0.05 3.56 -12.36
N ASP A 44 0.53 4.64 -11.81
CA ASP A 44 1.29 4.56 -10.57
C ASP A 44 0.39 4.24 -9.37
N GLU A 45 -0.83 4.78 -9.34
CA GLU A 45 -1.80 4.48 -8.28
C GLU A 45 -2.26 3.02 -8.31
N VAL A 46 -2.51 2.46 -9.52
CA VAL A 46 -2.83 1.03 -9.67
C VAL A 46 -1.72 0.16 -9.12
N ARG A 47 -0.45 0.49 -9.44
CA ARG A 47 0.69 -0.29 -8.96
C ARG A 47 0.80 -0.27 -7.44
N GLU A 48 0.66 0.91 -6.84
CA GLU A 48 0.69 1.05 -5.37
C GLU A 48 -0.44 0.26 -4.70
N LEU A 49 -1.68 0.36 -5.22
CA LEU A 49 -2.82 -0.41 -4.70
C LEU A 49 -2.63 -1.91 -4.89
N ALA A 50 -2.18 -2.35 -6.07
CA ALA A 50 -1.93 -3.76 -6.36
C ALA A 50 -0.83 -4.35 -5.45
N TYR A 51 0.27 -3.61 -5.27
CA TYR A 51 1.35 -3.99 -4.36
C TYR A 51 0.83 -4.15 -2.93
N MET A 52 -0.06 -3.28 -2.48
CA MET A 52 -0.66 -3.32 -1.16
C MET A 52 -1.85 -4.28 -1.04
N GLY A 53 -2.19 -5.06 -2.08
CA GLY A 53 -3.15 -6.16 -1.99
C GLY A 53 -4.48 -5.96 -2.73
N ALA A 54 -4.68 -4.88 -3.45
CA ALA A 54 -5.83 -4.72 -4.34
C ALA A 54 -5.64 -5.57 -5.62
N ASN A 55 -5.91 -6.86 -5.56
CA ASN A 55 -5.54 -7.86 -6.58
C ASN A 55 -6.49 -7.90 -7.80
N VAL A 56 -6.92 -6.76 -8.34
CA VAL A 56 -7.76 -6.71 -9.55
C VAL A 56 -6.91 -6.79 -10.82
N LEU A 57 -5.72 -6.18 -10.80
CA LEU A 57 -4.77 -6.17 -11.92
C LEU A 57 -3.37 -6.41 -11.37
N HIS A 58 -2.67 -7.41 -11.92
CA HIS A 58 -1.29 -7.68 -11.53
C HIS A 58 -0.39 -6.49 -11.92
N GLU A 59 0.52 -6.08 -11.04
CA GLU A 59 1.39 -4.92 -11.26
C GLU A 59 2.22 -5.02 -12.55
N ASP A 60 2.69 -6.22 -12.90
CA ASP A 60 3.44 -6.47 -14.14
C ASP A 60 2.58 -6.29 -15.40
N ALA A 61 1.26 -6.39 -15.32
CA ALA A 61 0.38 -6.14 -16.45
C ALA A 61 0.28 -4.64 -16.78
N VAL A 62 0.55 -3.77 -15.82
CA VAL A 62 0.52 -2.31 -16.01
C VAL A 62 1.73 -1.83 -16.81
N THR A 63 2.89 -2.41 -16.59
CA THR A 63 4.17 -1.92 -17.13
C THR A 63 4.23 -1.87 -18.67
N PRO A 64 3.81 -2.89 -19.46
CA PRO A 64 3.84 -2.82 -20.92
C PRO A 64 2.92 -1.74 -21.47
N ALA A 65 1.68 -1.66 -20.97
CA ALA A 65 0.71 -0.67 -21.41
C ALA A 65 1.18 0.77 -21.07
N ARG A 66 1.71 0.99 -19.86
CA ARG A 66 2.26 2.27 -19.43
C ARG A 66 3.38 2.77 -20.33
N ARG A 67 4.33 1.89 -20.73
CA ARG A 67 5.47 2.24 -21.59
C ARG A 67 5.02 2.76 -22.95
N MET A 68 3.91 2.25 -23.46
CA MET A 68 3.32 2.63 -24.74
C MET A 68 2.24 3.70 -24.61
N GLY A 69 1.88 4.11 -23.39
CA GLY A 69 0.80 5.07 -23.14
C GLY A 69 -0.60 4.51 -23.43
N ILE A 70 -0.75 3.18 -23.51
CA ILE A 70 -2.01 2.51 -23.85
C ILE A 70 -2.92 2.49 -22.62
N PRO A 71 -4.11 3.14 -22.65
CA PRO A 71 -5.04 3.09 -21.52
C PRO A 71 -5.53 1.66 -21.27
N ILE A 72 -5.66 1.30 -19.98
CA ILE A 72 -6.21 0.01 -19.55
C ILE A 72 -7.64 0.27 -19.04
N HIS A 73 -8.62 -0.42 -19.60
CA HIS A 73 -9.99 -0.35 -19.13
C HIS A 73 -10.37 -1.67 -18.45
N ILE A 74 -10.58 -1.61 -17.13
CA ILE A 74 -10.96 -2.77 -16.31
C ILE A 74 -12.49 -2.81 -16.28
N ARG A 75 -13.08 -3.90 -16.79
CA ARG A 75 -14.53 -4.07 -16.92
C ARG A 75 -14.97 -5.42 -16.37
N SER A 76 -16.25 -5.51 -16.00
CA SER A 76 -16.86 -6.73 -15.50
C SER A 76 -17.54 -7.52 -16.61
N THR A 77 -17.21 -8.83 -16.67
CA THR A 77 -17.94 -9.77 -17.52
C THR A 77 -19.36 -10.02 -17.01
N MET A 78 -19.58 -9.85 -15.68
CA MET A 78 -20.87 -10.07 -15.04
C MET A 78 -21.78 -8.84 -15.12
N GLN A 79 -21.20 -7.65 -15.29
CA GLN A 79 -21.89 -6.36 -15.34
C GLN A 79 -21.30 -5.51 -16.49
N PRO A 80 -21.53 -5.89 -17.76
CA PRO A 80 -20.88 -5.27 -18.91
C PRO A 80 -21.29 -3.81 -19.15
N ASP A 81 -22.45 -3.40 -18.63
CA ASP A 81 -22.97 -2.02 -18.75
C ASP A 81 -22.32 -1.06 -17.73
N GLU A 82 -21.68 -1.58 -16.68
CA GLU A 82 -20.96 -0.75 -15.72
C GLU A 82 -19.70 -0.13 -16.36
N PRO A 83 -19.42 1.17 -16.06
CA PRO A 83 -18.34 1.88 -16.73
C PRO A 83 -16.94 1.33 -16.41
N GLY A 84 -16.78 0.60 -15.32
CA GLY A 84 -15.49 0.05 -14.91
C GLY A 84 -14.51 1.09 -14.39
N THR A 85 -13.19 0.75 -14.43
CA THR A 85 -12.09 1.64 -14.06
C THR A 85 -11.19 1.89 -15.27
N LEU A 86 -11.00 3.16 -15.61
CA LEU A 86 -10.03 3.57 -16.64
C LEU A 86 -8.68 3.89 -16.00
N VAL A 87 -7.62 3.21 -16.44
CA VAL A 87 -6.24 3.45 -16.02
C VAL A 87 -5.46 4.09 -17.15
N SER A 88 -4.89 5.26 -16.92
CA SER A 88 -4.14 5.99 -17.95
C SER A 88 -3.00 6.81 -17.35
N SER A 89 -2.23 7.47 -18.19
CA SER A 89 -1.18 8.41 -17.75
C SER A 89 -1.75 9.67 -17.10
N GLN A 90 -2.96 10.07 -17.50
CA GLN A 90 -3.66 11.24 -16.99
C GLN A 90 -5.03 10.80 -16.44
N SER A 91 -5.21 10.92 -15.15
CA SER A 91 -6.50 10.79 -14.48
C SER A 91 -7.03 12.20 -14.19
N PRO A 92 -8.31 12.48 -14.31
CA PRO A 92 -8.85 13.78 -13.96
C PRO A 92 -8.58 14.09 -12.46
N PRO A 93 -8.37 15.37 -12.10
CA PRO A 93 -8.23 15.76 -10.70
C PRO A 93 -9.45 15.32 -9.89
N SER A 94 -9.20 14.80 -8.67
CA SER A 94 -10.27 14.37 -7.77
C SER A 94 -10.46 15.39 -6.64
N ALA A 95 -11.72 15.59 -6.23
CA ALA A 95 -12.03 16.36 -5.01
C ALA A 95 -11.43 15.69 -3.76
N CYS A 96 -11.35 14.37 -3.75
CA CYS A 96 -10.69 13.59 -2.71
C CYS A 96 -9.22 13.37 -3.06
N PRO A 97 -8.27 13.72 -2.18
CA PRO A 97 -6.85 13.50 -2.44
C PRO A 97 -6.47 12.01 -2.48
N VAL A 98 -7.25 11.16 -1.80
CA VAL A 98 -7.07 9.71 -1.74
C VAL A 98 -7.91 9.06 -2.81
N THR A 99 -7.29 8.24 -3.64
CA THR A 99 -7.94 7.47 -4.71
C THR A 99 -8.45 6.14 -4.17
N GLY A 100 -7.64 5.45 -3.35
CA GLY A 100 -8.00 4.16 -2.79
C GLY A 100 -7.25 3.81 -1.52
N ILE A 101 -7.74 2.79 -0.84
CA ILE A 101 -7.18 2.19 0.38
C ILE A 101 -6.95 0.71 0.10
N ALA A 102 -5.75 0.25 0.39
CA ALA A 102 -5.41 -1.17 0.32
C ALA A 102 -4.60 -1.56 1.56
N GLY A 103 -4.47 -2.85 1.82
CA GLY A 103 -3.64 -3.31 2.91
C GLY A 103 -3.47 -4.82 2.91
N ARG A 104 -2.55 -5.28 3.73
CA ARG A 104 -2.20 -6.70 3.88
C ARG A 104 -1.99 -7.05 5.34
N LYS A 105 -2.40 -8.25 5.69
CA LYS A 105 -2.10 -8.92 6.97
C LYS A 105 -0.88 -9.84 6.83
N GLY A 106 -0.42 -10.41 7.93
CA GLY A 106 0.61 -11.45 7.92
C GLY A 106 2.04 -10.91 7.85
N TYR A 107 2.28 -9.75 8.45
CA TYR A 107 3.62 -9.17 8.57
C TYR A 107 4.21 -9.32 9.97
N CYS A 108 5.53 -9.24 10.03
CA CYS A 108 6.28 -9.08 11.27
C CYS A 108 7.31 -7.95 11.12
N SER A 109 7.81 -7.49 12.26
CA SER A 109 8.91 -6.53 12.33
C SER A 109 10.14 -7.20 12.93
N ILE A 110 11.23 -7.26 12.19
CA ILE A 110 12.55 -7.66 12.68
C ILE A 110 13.21 -6.39 13.22
N GLN A 111 13.32 -6.28 14.55
CA GLN A 111 13.83 -5.10 15.25
C GLN A 111 15.25 -5.37 15.72
N VAL A 112 16.18 -4.52 15.33
CA VAL A 112 17.60 -4.59 15.68
C VAL A 112 17.99 -3.28 16.35
N GLU A 113 18.50 -3.37 17.58
CA GLU A 113 18.93 -2.21 18.35
C GLU A 113 20.45 -2.24 18.56
N LYS A 114 21.07 -1.08 18.43
CA LYS A 114 22.50 -0.91 18.64
C LYS A 114 22.79 0.51 19.09
N GLU A 115 23.45 0.65 20.23
CA GLU A 115 23.97 1.94 20.67
C GLU A 115 24.95 2.50 19.62
N ASN A 116 24.83 3.78 19.29
CA ASN A 116 25.65 4.46 18.28
C ASN A 116 25.60 3.80 16.88
N MET A 117 24.50 3.15 16.51
CA MET A 117 24.32 2.48 15.22
C MET A 117 24.56 3.44 14.02
N ASN A 118 24.15 4.70 14.15
CA ASN A 118 24.30 5.74 13.13
C ASN A 118 25.77 6.05 12.75
N SER A 119 26.73 5.80 13.67
CA SER A 119 28.17 5.94 13.41
C SER A 119 28.82 4.67 12.85
N ALA A 120 28.11 3.54 12.88
CA ALA A 120 28.60 2.24 12.40
C ALA A 120 28.40 2.09 10.87
N VAL A 121 29.37 2.53 10.09
CA VAL A 121 29.35 2.45 8.62
C VAL A 121 29.06 1.02 8.14
N GLY A 122 28.08 0.87 7.25
CA GLY A 122 27.70 -0.41 6.66
C GLY A 122 26.88 -1.33 7.56
N TYR A 123 26.38 -0.85 8.70
CA TYR A 123 25.60 -1.65 9.63
C TYR A 123 24.35 -2.21 8.95
N CYS A 124 23.52 -1.36 8.32
CA CYS A 124 22.33 -1.75 7.58
C CYS A 124 22.67 -2.74 6.44
N ARG A 125 23.73 -2.48 5.67
CA ARG A 125 24.17 -3.37 4.58
C ARG A 125 24.44 -4.79 5.06
N ARG A 126 25.07 -4.95 6.22
CA ARG A 126 25.35 -6.30 6.78
C ARG A 126 24.07 -7.03 7.14
N ILE A 127 23.07 -6.33 7.69
CA ILE A 127 21.77 -6.95 7.98
C ILE A 127 21.07 -7.34 6.68
N LEU A 128 21.05 -6.44 5.68
CA LEU A 128 20.47 -6.73 4.36
C LEU A 128 21.14 -7.92 3.69
N SER A 129 22.46 -8.08 3.82
CA SER A 129 23.15 -9.27 3.28
C SER A 129 22.73 -10.58 3.97
N VAL A 130 22.39 -10.53 5.27
CA VAL A 130 21.83 -11.69 5.96
C VAL A 130 20.41 -11.99 5.47
N LEU A 131 19.55 -10.96 5.34
CA LEU A 131 18.21 -11.14 4.77
C LEU A 131 18.26 -11.74 3.36
N GLU A 132 19.20 -11.27 2.52
CA GLU A 132 19.44 -11.81 1.18
C GLU A 132 19.84 -13.30 1.23
N THR A 133 20.75 -13.68 2.13
CA THR A 133 21.18 -15.08 2.30
C THR A 133 20.03 -16.00 2.69
N HIS A 134 19.08 -15.50 3.48
CA HIS A 134 17.88 -16.24 3.88
C HIS A 134 16.71 -16.08 2.91
N GLU A 135 16.90 -15.40 1.76
CA GLU A 135 15.87 -15.12 0.76
C GLU A 135 14.62 -14.44 1.34
N ILE A 136 14.80 -13.56 2.35
CA ILE A 136 13.70 -12.85 3.01
C ILE A 136 13.44 -11.53 2.28
N PRO A 137 12.28 -11.39 1.60
CA PRO A 137 11.85 -10.11 1.08
C PRO A 137 11.43 -9.20 2.23
N PHE A 138 11.61 -7.90 2.06
CA PHE A 138 11.09 -6.90 3.00
C PHE A 138 10.40 -5.78 2.23
N ASP A 139 9.33 -5.24 2.79
CA ASP A 139 8.55 -4.18 2.15
C ASP A 139 8.98 -2.80 2.62
N HIS A 140 9.34 -2.66 3.89
CA HIS A 140 9.72 -1.38 4.47
C HIS A 140 10.88 -1.51 5.47
N ILE A 141 11.62 -0.40 5.59
CA ILE A 141 12.66 -0.22 6.62
C ILE A 141 12.32 1.05 7.39
N ALA A 142 12.18 0.94 8.70
CA ALA A 142 12.06 2.07 9.60
C ALA A 142 13.36 2.22 10.40
N THR A 143 13.95 3.42 10.40
CA THR A 143 15.22 3.70 11.06
C THR A 143 15.05 4.73 12.16
N GLY A 144 15.60 4.44 13.33
CA GLY A 144 15.78 5.39 14.44
C GLY A 144 17.26 5.70 14.67
N LEU A 145 17.58 6.43 15.74
CA LEU A 145 18.95 6.79 16.10
C LEU A 145 19.79 5.55 16.46
N GLY A 146 19.22 4.62 17.21
CA GLY A 146 19.87 3.40 17.68
C GLY A 146 19.05 2.13 17.34
N SER A 147 18.13 2.20 16.40
CA SER A 147 17.28 1.07 16.03
C SER A 147 17.00 1.04 14.54
N ILE A 148 16.83 -0.16 14.00
CA ILE A 148 16.35 -0.39 12.64
C ILE A 148 15.35 -1.53 12.67
N SER A 149 14.24 -1.35 11.96
CA SER A 149 13.16 -2.33 11.85
C SER A 149 12.91 -2.67 10.40
N PHE A 150 12.97 -3.95 10.05
CA PHE A 150 12.61 -4.46 8.73
C PHE A 150 11.23 -5.07 8.81
N ILE A 151 10.32 -4.64 7.95
CA ILE A 151 8.97 -5.17 7.85
C ILE A 151 8.96 -6.20 6.74
N ALA A 152 8.65 -7.43 7.09
CA ALA A 152 8.72 -8.58 6.20
C ALA A 152 7.50 -9.50 6.37
N PRO A 153 7.16 -10.32 5.36
CA PRO A 153 6.13 -11.35 5.50
C PRO A 153 6.47 -12.32 6.63
N ALA A 154 5.55 -12.46 7.60
CA ALA A 154 5.77 -13.29 8.79
C ALA A 154 6.04 -14.77 8.43
N ALA A 155 5.41 -15.28 7.37
CA ALA A 155 5.61 -16.64 6.89
C ALA A 155 7.07 -16.90 6.47
N ALA A 156 7.70 -15.96 5.75
CA ALA A 156 9.10 -16.09 5.32
C ALA A 156 10.05 -16.08 6.52
N VAL A 157 9.83 -15.18 7.48
CA VAL A 157 10.65 -15.08 8.69
C VAL A 157 10.47 -16.29 9.60
N SER A 158 9.25 -16.79 9.76
CA SER A 158 8.95 -17.94 10.64
C SER A 158 9.66 -19.21 10.19
N ALA A 159 9.88 -19.39 8.88
CA ALA A 159 10.52 -20.58 8.34
C ALA A 159 12.00 -20.72 8.76
N CYS A 160 12.68 -19.61 9.07
CA CYS A 160 14.11 -19.61 9.39
C CYS A 160 14.47 -18.72 10.58
N ARG A 161 13.50 -18.39 11.47
CA ARG A 161 13.63 -17.39 12.53
C ARG A 161 14.90 -17.52 13.38
N GLU A 162 15.17 -18.71 13.90
CA GLU A 162 16.32 -18.91 14.79
C GLU A 162 17.65 -18.72 14.06
N ALA A 163 17.80 -19.30 12.87
CA ALA A 163 18.99 -19.14 12.05
C ALA A 163 19.18 -17.67 11.66
N LEU A 164 18.12 -17.00 11.20
CA LEU A 164 18.13 -15.60 10.85
C LEU A 164 18.62 -14.70 11.99
N LEU A 165 18.06 -14.87 13.20
CA LEU A 165 18.44 -14.07 14.36
C LEU A 165 19.90 -14.35 14.80
N SER A 166 20.34 -15.60 14.71
CA SER A 166 21.73 -15.99 14.95
C SER A 166 22.69 -15.31 13.99
N ASP A 167 22.37 -15.35 12.69
CA ASP A 167 23.25 -14.81 11.65
C ASP A 167 23.29 -13.26 11.68
N ILE A 168 22.17 -12.59 11.95
CA ILE A 168 22.16 -11.15 12.19
C ILE A 168 23.02 -10.81 13.41
N SER A 169 22.89 -11.59 14.51
CA SER A 169 23.69 -11.37 15.73
C SER A 169 25.17 -11.55 15.47
N ALA A 170 25.57 -12.54 14.68
CA ALA A 170 26.95 -12.77 14.29
C ALA A 170 27.49 -11.64 13.39
N ALA A 171 26.67 -11.15 12.44
CA ALA A 171 27.08 -10.16 11.44
C ALA A 171 27.25 -8.74 12.01
N VAL A 172 26.38 -8.34 12.97
CA VAL A 172 26.33 -6.93 13.42
C VAL A 172 26.45 -6.75 14.93
N ARG A 173 26.43 -7.82 15.73
CA ARG A 173 26.53 -7.80 17.21
C ARG A 173 25.61 -6.71 17.80
N PRO A 174 24.29 -6.85 17.64
CA PRO A 174 23.33 -5.89 18.18
C PRO A 174 23.30 -5.96 19.70
N ASP A 175 22.79 -4.91 20.34
CA ASP A 175 22.55 -4.91 21.78
C ASP A 175 21.25 -5.65 22.10
N SER A 176 20.25 -5.56 21.19
CA SER A 176 19.05 -6.40 21.21
C SER A 176 18.57 -6.71 19.80
N ILE A 177 17.92 -7.87 19.66
CA ILE A 177 17.23 -8.26 18.42
C ILE A 177 15.98 -9.03 18.77
N CYS A 178 14.86 -8.68 18.15
CA CYS A 178 13.61 -9.40 18.29
C CYS A 178 12.76 -9.39 17.03
N VAL A 179 11.82 -10.32 16.96
CA VAL A 179 10.77 -10.35 15.92
C VAL A 179 9.43 -10.14 16.59
N ALA A 180 8.74 -9.09 16.20
CA ALA A 180 7.38 -8.78 16.64
C ALA A 180 6.38 -9.16 15.54
N ASP A 181 5.61 -10.21 15.78
CA ASP A 181 4.58 -10.72 14.86
C ASP A 181 3.26 -9.94 14.96
N GLY A 182 2.30 -10.31 14.12
CA GLY A 182 0.94 -9.77 14.15
C GLY A 182 0.85 -8.32 13.70
N LEU A 183 1.59 -7.96 12.66
CA LEU A 183 1.55 -6.65 12.03
C LEU A 183 0.71 -6.72 10.75
N ALA A 184 -0.17 -5.75 10.56
CA ALA A 184 -0.83 -5.49 9.29
C ALA A 184 -0.46 -4.12 8.76
N MET A 185 -0.44 -3.99 7.44
CA MET A 185 -0.15 -2.76 6.74
C MET A 185 -1.44 -2.21 6.12
N VAL A 186 -1.70 -0.92 6.30
CA VAL A 186 -2.79 -0.20 5.64
C VAL A 186 -2.19 0.99 4.91
N SER A 187 -2.51 1.13 3.63
CA SER A 187 -2.00 2.20 2.79
C SER A 187 -3.14 3.00 2.18
N ILE A 188 -3.04 4.33 2.23
CA ILE A 188 -3.81 5.22 1.37
C ILE A 188 -2.97 5.58 0.16
N VAL A 189 -3.61 5.57 -1.00
CA VAL A 189 -2.97 5.85 -2.30
C VAL A 189 -3.73 6.95 -3.01
N GLY A 190 -3.01 7.91 -3.60
CA GLY A 190 -3.57 8.95 -4.42
C GLY A 190 -2.50 9.95 -4.86
N ARG A 191 -2.39 10.22 -6.15
CA ARG A 191 -1.44 11.19 -6.67
C ARG A 191 -1.76 12.64 -6.25
N ASP A 192 -3.05 12.94 -6.01
CA ASP A 192 -3.51 14.26 -5.57
C ASP A 192 -3.19 14.51 -4.07
N MET A 193 -2.54 13.57 -3.39
CA MET A 193 -1.96 13.76 -2.06
C MET A 193 -0.65 14.55 -2.10
N ALA A 194 0.09 14.44 -3.21
CA ALA A 194 1.40 15.07 -3.35
C ALA A 194 1.31 16.59 -3.20
N GLY A 195 2.12 17.17 -2.32
CA GLY A 195 2.13 18.59 -2.00
C GLY A 195 0.86 19.10 -1.31
N ARG A 196 -0.06 18.23 -0.87
CA ARG A 196 -1.31 18.63 -0.21
C ARG A 196 -1.21 18.53 1.31
N PRO A 197 -1.15 19.66 2.03
CA PRO A 197 -1.03 19.65 3.48
C PRO A 197 -2.22 18.96 4.17
N GLY A 198 -1.93 18.27 5.28
CA GLY A 198 -2.96 17.72 6.17
C GLY A 198 -3.44 16.31 5.86
N VAL A 199 -3.08 15.70 4.71
CA VAL A 199 -3.51 14.34 4.37
C VAL A 199 -3.01 13.31 5.38
N SER A 200 -1.72 13.35 5.74
CA SER A 200 -1.13 12.46 6.75
C SER A 200 -1.79 12.67 8.12
N GLY A 201 -2.06 13.93 8.49
CA GLY A 201 -2.75 14.27 9.74
C GLY A 201 -4.16 13.68 9.80
N ARG A 202 -4.93 13.77 8.71
CA ARG A 202 -6.27 13.16 8.62
C ARG A 202 -6.24 11.66 8.79
N LEU A 203 -5.30 10.97 8.12
CA LEU A 203 -5.11 9.52 8.27
C LEU A 203 -4.86 9.15 9.73
N LEU A 204 -3.86 9.77 10.36
CA LEU A 204 -3.48 9.45 11.73
C LEU A 204 -4.58 9.83 12.74
N CYS A 205 -5.28 10.95 12.53
CA CYS A 205 -6.44 11.35 13.35
C CYS A 205 -7.61 10.36 13.23
N ALA A 206 -7.88 9.83 12.02
CA ALA A 206 -8.93 8.83 11.82
C ALA A 206 -8.62 7.54 12.60
N LEU A 207 -7.38 7.05 12.54
CA LEU A 207 -6.93 5.88 13.29
C LEU A 207 -6.96 6.13 14.80
N GLY A 208 -6.48 7.31 15.26
CA GLY A 208 -6.50 7.67 16.67
C GLY A 208 -7.92 7.78 17.25
N ARG A 209 -8.87 8.40 16.53
CA ARG A 209 -10.28 8.44 16.92
C ARG A 209 -10.91 7.05 16.99
N ALA A 210 -10.44 6.12 16.15
CA ALA A 210 -10.85 4.72 16.22
C ALA A 210 -10.14 3.93 17.35
N GLY A 211 -9.26 4.56 18.14
CA GLY A 211 -8.50 3.89 19.20
C GLY A 211 -7.48 2.90 18.68
N ILE A 212 -6.96 3.11 17.47
CA ILE A 212 -5.97 2.23 16.83
C ILE A 212 -4.58 2.80 17.05
N ASN A 213 -3.67 2.00 17.61
CA ASN A 213 -2.28 2.38 17.78
C ASN A 213 -1.50 2.17 16.49
N VAL A 214 -0.86 3.24 16.00
CA VAL A 214 0.01 3.20 14.83
C VAL A 214 1.44 2.86 15.28
N ARG A 215 1.96 1.74 14.81
CA ARG A 215 3.31 1.24 15.17
C ARG A 215 4.40 1.75 14.23
N MET A 216 4.01 2.09 12.99
CA MET A 216 4.93 2.57 11.96
C MET A 216 4.18 3.45 10.97
N VAL A 217 4.87 4.46 10.44
CA VAL A 217 4.40 5.29 9.32
C VAL A 217 5.50 5.37 8.28
N VAL A 218 5.15 5.12 7.03
CA VAL A 218 6.06 5.28 5.89
C VAL A 218 5.37 6.10 4.81
N GLN A 219 6.07 7.13 4.34
CA GLN A 219 5.65 7.94 3.20
C GLN A 219 6.88 8.15 2.30
N GLY A 220 6.76 7.75 1.04
CA GLY A 220 7.81 7.97 0.05
C GLY A 220 7.87 9.43 -0.40
N THR A 221 9.01 9.86 -0.93
CA THR A 221 9.23 11.24 -1.43
C THR A 221 8.33 11.64 -2.59
N ARG A 222 7.71 10.68 -3.27
CA ARG A 222 6.70 10.92 -4.32
C ARG A 222 5.33 11.29 -3.76
N GLU A 223 5.10 11.08 -2.46
CA GLU A 223 3.88 11.41 -1.71
C GLU A 223 2.58 10.83 -2.28
N ILE A 224 2.67 9.78 -3.10
CA ILE A 224 1.52 9.12 -3.73
C ILE A 224 0.91 8.02 -2.87
N ASN A 225 1.60 7.62 -1.79
CA ASN A 225 1.11 6.68 -0.80
C ASN A 225 1.55 7.09 0.61
N ILE A 226 0.76 6.69 1.59
CA ILE A 226 1.12 6.72 3.02
C ILE A 226 0.71 5.38 3.59
N THR A 227 1.67 4.63 4.08
CA THR A 227 1.47 3.31 4.66
C THR A 227 1.67 3.36 6.17
N VAL A 228 0.75 2.77 6.91
CA VAL A 228 0.84 2.62 8.37
C VAL A 228 0.88 1.15 8.74
N GLY A 229 1.71 0.81 9.73
CA GLY A 229 1.73 -0.50 10.38
C GLY A 229 0.91 -0.45 11.65
N ILE A 230 0.01 -1.40 11.81
CA ILE A 230 -0.91 -1.53 12.95
C ILE A 230 -0.94 -2.97 13.44
N SER A 231 -1.58 -3.21 14.59
CA SER A 231 -1.84 -4.57 15.06
C SER A 231 -2.82 -5.29 14.12
N GLU A 232 -2.52 -6.52 13.73
CA GLU A 232 -3.30 -7.26 12.73
C GLU A 232 -4.79 -7.45 13.09
N PRO A 233 -5.19 -7.71 14.35
CA PRO A 233 -6.60 -7.77 14.73
C PRO A 233 -7.38 -6.46 14.49
N GLU A 234 -6.69 -5.32 14.38
CA GLU A 234 -7.31 -4.01 14.17
C GLU A 234 -7.46 -3.65 12.68
N TYR A 235 -7.01 -4.53 11.77
CA TYR A 235 -6.92 -4.26 10.34
C TYR A 235 -8.25 -3.80 9.72
N GLU A 236 -9.33 -4.56 9.89
CA GLU A 236 -10.64 -4.24 9.31
C GLU A 236 -11.21 -2.94 9.89
N LYS A 237 -11.07 -2.76 11.21
CA LYS A 237 -11.45 -1.52 11.90
C LYS A 237 -10.70 -0.30 11.35
N ALA A 238 -9.42 -0.46 11.03
CA ALA A 238 -8.61 0.59 10.44
C ALA A 238 -9.07 0.95 9.03
N VAL A 239 -9.33 -0.05 8.18
CA VAL A 239 -9.86 0.16 6.82
C VAL A 239 -11.19 0.91 6.87
N HIS A 240 -12.12 0.54 7.76
CA HIS A 240 -13.38 1.24 7.97
C HIS A 240 -13.18 2.70 8.42
N ALA A 241 -12.30 2.94 9.40
CA ALA A 241 -12.04 4.27 9.92
C ALA A 241 -11.45 5.20 8.85
N VAL A 242 -10.49 4.71 8.08
CA VAL A 242 -9.84 5.47 7.00
C VAL A 242 -10.82 5.71 5.84
N HIS A 243 -11.61 4.70 5.46
CA HIS A 243 -12.65 4.85 4.43
C HIS A 243 -13.68 5.91 4.84
N GLY A 244 -14.16 5.87 6.07
CA GLY A 244 -15.10 6.86 6.62
C GLY A 244 -14.55 8.29 6.55
N GLU A 245 -13.29 8.48 6.91
CA GLU A 245 -12.64 9.80 6.90
C GLU A 245 -12.50 10.38 5.48
N PHE A 246 -12.09 9.59 4.50
CA PHE A 246 -11.76 10.11 3.18
C PHE A 246 -12.93 10.09 2.19
N PHE A 247 -13.89 9.18 2.36
CA PHE A 247 -14.94 8.98 1.35
C PHE A 247 -16.37 9.25 1.84
N LEU A 248 -16.65 9.16 3.16
CA LEU A 248 -17.99 9.44 3.67
C LEU A 248 -18.11 10.88 4.20
N SER A 249 -17.07 11.46 4.81
CA SER A 249 -17.10 12.83 5.30
C SER A 249 -17.28 13.88 4.19
N LEU A 250 -16.94 13.58 2.94
CA LEU A 250 -17.15 14.45 1.79
C LEU A 250 -18.63 14.54 1.35
N ILE A 251 -19.44 13.53 1.68
CA ILE A 251 -20.87 13.52 1.33
C ILE A 251 -21.64 14.59 2.13
N HIS A 252 -21.20 14.90 3.35
CA HIS A 252 -21.81 15.92 4.20
C HIS A 252 -21.43 17.37 3.85
N ILE A 253 -20.40 17.59 3.05
CA ILE A 253 -19.97 18.93 2.61
C ILE A 253 -20.72 19.39 1.36
N SER A 254 -21.36 18.49 0.62
CA SER A 254 -22.05 18.78 -0.65
C SER A 254 -23.55 19.05 -0.50
N GLU A 255 -24.15 18.98 0.70
CA GLU A 255 -25.49 19.49 0.90
C GLU A 255 -25.44 21.03 1.10
N PRO A 256 -26.02 21.81 0.20
CA PRO A 256 -26.14 23.26 0.40
C PRO A 256 -27.01 23.49 1.64
N THR A 257 -26.45 24.13 2.65
CA THR A 257 -27.24 24.72 3.75
C THR A 257 -28.35 25.57 3.13
N ARG A 258 -29.60 25.13 3.25
CA ARG A 258 -30.75 25.94 2.89
C ARG A 258 -30.67 27.21 3.74
N PRO A 259 -30.70 28.40 3.12
CA PRO A 259 -30.87 29.64 3.89
C PRO A 259 -32.26 29.63 4.49
N TYR A 260 -32.34 29.92 5.78
CA TYR A 260 -33.61 30.25 6.48
C TYR A 260 -34.13 31.58 5.99
#